data_2fe3117068c6a7ed9bd300a7a05a557f
#
_entry.id   2fe3117068c6a7ed9bd300a7a05a557f
#
_cell.length_a   1.000
_cell.length_b   1.000
_cell.length_c   1.000
_cell.angle_alpha   90.00
_cell.angle_beta   90.00
_cell.angle_gamma   90.00
#
_symmetry.space_group_name_H-M   'P 1'
#
loop_
_entity.id
_entity.type
_entity.pdbx_description
1 polymer ?
#
loop_
_entity_poly.entity_id
_entity_poly.type
_entity_poly.pdbx_seq_one_letter_code
_entity_poly.pdbx_strand_id
1 'polypeptide(L)'
;MKQEADKKALCPIFEDDLDSADFSLSKLIRVAEIDKKHAESIVCQDSIGFESKQKDLRIVTIYPDKASAFGLTFYPDSESELYYVDPSDRDHYIALDEYFNYLKVARVSELQKIAQDLGAKHFRVTYKEQKKSFEANAAKAILGAKAQGKQSGNAEYSHDAQSSAFSKIEIAAEMECIGHKPVEPKLVYFKKDPQILNLVALRLSDNPLTHQVYTLALSNSTGIKVKDAIKIDAALASMKCIGNATVTSEAQSESRRFFEYEIDF
;
A
#
# COMPACT_ATOMS: atom_id res chain seq x y z
N MET A 1 44.10 20.57 -0.70
CA MET A 1 42.81 20.44 0.00
C MET A 1 42.32 19.01 -0.17
N LYS A 2 42.48 18.18 0.86
CA LYS A 2 42.05 16.78 0.87
C LYS A 2 40.53 16.79 1.06
N GLN A 3 39.81 16.16 0.13
CA GLN A 3 38.41 15.79 0.33
C GLN A 3 38.35 14.89 1.55
N GLU A 4 37.74 15.36 2.62
CA GLU A 4 37.27 14.53 3.69
C GLU A 4 36.15 13.68 3.08
N ALA A 5 36.47 12.41 2.80
CA ALA A 5 35.49 11.39 2.51
C ALA A 5 34.59 11.30 3.75
N ASP A 6 33.32 11.63 3.58
CA ASP A 6 32.27 11.42 4.56
C ASP A 6 32.39 9.99 5.10
N LYS A 7 33.02 9.83 6.24
CA LYS A 7 32.94 8.59 7.02
C LYS A 7 31.50 8.49 7.50
N LYS A 8 30.66 7.75 6.76
CA LYS A 8 29.33 7.38 7.24
C LYS A 8 29.51 6.85 8.65
N ALA A 9 29.01 7.60 9.63
CA ALA A 9 29.03 7.19 11.03
C ALA A 9 28.29 5.85 11.15
N LEU A 10 28.86 4.93 11.92
CA LEU A 10 28.13 3.72 12.33
C LEU A 10 27.08 4.15 13.34
N CYS A 11 25.84 3.77 13.10
CA CYS A 11 24.71 4.03 14.00
C CYS A 11 24.11 2.68 14.42
N PRO A 12 24.78 1.94 15.33
CA PRO A 12 24.29 0.67 15.82
C PRO A 12 23.00 0.89 16.62
N ILE A 13 22.16 -0.12 16.67
CA ILE A 13 20.94 -0.19 17.48
C ILE A 13 21.14 -1.30 18.49
N PHE A 14 20.85 -1.01 19.76
CA PHE A 14 20.91 -1.95 20.87
C PHE A 14 19.51 -2.26 21.39
N GLU A 15 19.38 -3.34 22.15
CA GLU A 15 18.09 -3.75 22.69
C GLU A 15 17.49 -2.66 23.61
N ASP A 16 18.32 -2.02 24.42
CA ASP A 16 17.90 -0.93 25.33
C ASP A 16 17.41 0.32 24.57
N ASP A 17 17.83 0.53 23.31
CA ASP A 17 17.34 1.64 22.49
C ASP A 17 15.86 1.51 22.15
N LEU A 18 15.33 0.28 22.06
CA LEU A 18 13.95 0.01 21.68
C LEU A 18 12.94 0.58 22.68
N ASP A 19 13.32 0.66 23.95
CA ASP A 19 12.49 1.22 25.02
C ASP A 19 12.54 2.76 25.11
N SER A 20 13.41 3.38 24.30
CA SER A 20 13.56 4.85 24.29
C SER A 20 12.39 5.52 23.59
N ALA A 21 11.83 6.58 24.23
CA ALA A 21 10.78 7.40 23.64
C ALA A 21 11.19 8.09 22.31
N ASP A 22 12.49 8.27 22.08
CA ASP A 22 13.04 8.87 20.88
C ASP A 22 13.27 7.86 19.77
N PHE A 23 13.22 6.56 20.07
CA PHE A 23 13.38 5.50 19.08
C PHE A 23 12.12 5.36 18.23
N SER A 24 12.30 5.26 16.94
CA SER A 24 11.21 4.95 16.00
C SER A 24 11.74 4.11 14.86
N LEU A 25 11.02 3.10 14.48
CA LEU A 25 11.37 2.29 13.33
C LEU A 25 11.21 3.07 12.02
N SER A 26 12.05 2.75 11.05
CA SER A 26 11.91 3.25 9.68
C SER A 26 10.73 2.54 9.00
N LYS A 27 10.11 3.22 8.02
CA LYS A 27 9.12 2.59 7.16
C LYS A 27 9.71 1.50 6.26
N LEU A 28 11.00 1.60 5.94
CA LEU A 28 11.74 0.61 5.17
C LEU A 28 12.75 -0.07 6.09
N ILE A 29 12.62 -1.38 6.20
CA ILE A 29 13.51 -2.25 6.96
C ILE A 29 14.22 -3.19 5.99
N ARG A 30 15.49 -3.42 6.26
CA ARG A 30 16.30 -4.46 5.65
C ARG A 30 16.57 -5.54 6.68
N VAL A 31 16.32 -6.80 6.35
CA VAL A 31 16.76 -7.96 7.13
C VAL A 31 17.99 -8.53 6.44
N ALA A 32 19.15 -8.47 7.08
CA ALA A 32 20.41 -8.92 6.49
C ALA A 32 21.44 -9.29 7.56
N GLU A 33 22.30 -10.23 7.22
CA GLU A 33 23.45 -10.59 8.06
C GLU A 33 24.34 -9.37 8.37
N ILE A 34 25.00 -9.42 9.52
CA ILE A 34 25.94 -8.39 9.92
C ILE A 34 27.07 -8.30 8.90
N ASP A 35 27.29 -7.13 8.33
CA ASP A 35 28.41 -6.93 7.43
C ASP A 35 29.76 -6.85 8.17
N LYS A 36 30.86 -7.10 7.44
CA LYS A 36 32.21 -7.12 8.00
C LYS A 36 32.59 -5.87 8.79
N LYS A 37 32.14 -4.69 8.32
CA LYS A 37 32.47 -3.40 8.96
C LYS A 37 31.81 -3.28 10.33
N HIS A 38 30.56 -3.72 10.46
CA HIS A 38 29.83 -3.72 11.74
C HIS A 38 30.34 -4.85 12.64
N ALA A 39 30.61 -6.03 12.10
CA ALA A 39 31.09 -7.18 12.85
C ALA A 39 32.49 -6.92 13.49
N GLU A 40 33.38 -6.19 12.82
CA GLU A 40 34.73 -5.87 13.30
C GLU A 40 34.78 -4.61 14.20
N SER A 41 33.66 -3.90 14.33
CA SER A 41 33.60 -2.65 15.10
C SER A 41 33.26 -2.89 16.57
N ILE A 42 34.14 -2.47 17.47
CA ILE A 42 33.88 -2.52 18.92
C ILE A 42 32.62 -1.72 19.29
N VAL A 43 32.30 -0.64 18.55
CA VAL A 43 31.13 0.20 18.79
C VAL A 43 29.82 -0.52 18.43
N CYS A 44 29.89 -1.55 17.58
CA CYS A 44 28.74 -2.35 17.16
C CYS A 44 28.63 -3.69 17.89
N GLN A 45 29.53 -3.94 18.87
CA GLN A 45 29.47 -5.16 19.65
C GLN A 45 28.11 -5.26 20.37
N ASP A 46 27.46 -6.42 20.30
CA ASP A 46 26.12 -6.70 20.88
C ASP A 46 24.96 -5.90 20.28
N SER A 47 25.18 -5.17 19.17
CA SER A 47 24.08 -4.52 18.46
C SER A 47 23.13 -5.53 17.83
N ILE A 48 21.84 -5.17 17.76
CA ILE A 48 20.77 -5.96 17.16
C ILE A 48 20.49 -5.54 15.72
N GLY A 49 21.08 -4.45 15.28
CA GLY A 49 20.95 -3.89 13.95
C GLY A 49 21.66 -2.55 13.84
N PHE A 50 21.41 -1.82 12.77
CA PHE A 50 21.96 -0.48 12.59
C PHE A 50 21.08 0.40 11.72
N GLU A 51 21.19 1.71 11.92
CA GLU A 51 20.54 2.70 11.10
C GLU A 51 21.47 3.21 10.00
N SER A 52 20.94 3.41 8.81
CA SER A 52 21.62 4.05 7.71
C SER A 52 20.71 5.03 6.99
N LYS A 53 21.32 6.05 6.36
CA LYS A 53 20.60 7.00 5.52
C LYS A 53 21.12 6.90 4.09
N GLN A 54 20.22 6.62 3.15
CA GLN A 54 20.52 6.52 1.73
C GLN A 54 19.64 7.52 0.96
N LYS A 55 20.24 8.52 0.30
CA LYS A 55 19.51 9.53 -0.51
C LYS A 55 18.27 10.08 0.21
N ASP A 56 18.43 10.50 1.47
CA ASP A 56 17.36 11.02 2.34
C ASP A 56 16.28 10.00 2.76
N LEU A 57 16.49 8.72 2.48
CA LEU A 57 15.69 7.63 3.01
C LEU A 57 16.41 7.00 4.21
N ARG A 58 15.71 6.94 5.34
CA ARG A 58 16.16 6.23 6.53
C ARG A 58 15.86 4.75 6.36
N ILE A 59 16.84 3.90 6.60
CA ILE A 59 16.75 2.45 6.52
C ILE A 59 17.29 1.88 7.83
N VAL A 60 16.51 1.03 8.47
CA VAL A 60 16.93 0.23 9.60
C VAL A 60 17.28 -1.16 9.08
N THR A 61 18.51 -1.61 9.30
CA THR A 61 18.92 -2.99 9.04
C THR A 61 18.84 -3.77 10.35
N ILE A 62 18.13 -4.88 10.32
CA ILE A 62 17.92 -5.80 11.44
C ILE A 62 18.69 -7.09 11.15
N TYR A 63 19.39 -7.64 12.12
CA TYR A 63 20.04 -8.93 11.96
C TYR A 63 19.01 -10.06 12.12
N PRO A 64 19.02 -11.09 11.24
CA PRO A 64 17.98 -12.12 11.22
C PRO A 64 17.78 -12.82 12.57
N ASP A 65 18.88 -13.14 13.27
CA ASP A 65 18.87 -13.77 14.58
C ASP A 65 18.37 -12.86 15.72
N LYS A 66 18.27 -11.55 15.47
CA LYS A 66 17.81 -10.52 16.41
C LYS A 66 16.44 -9.94 16.06
N ALA A 67 15.80 -10.39 14.99
CA ALA A 67 14.53 -9.82 14.52
C ALA A 67 13.42 -9.89 15.57
N SER A 68 13.40 -10.96 16.40
CA SER A 68 12.42 -11.12 17.47
C SER A 68 12.49 -10.05 18.58
N ALA A 69 13.66 -9.46 18.81
CA ALA A 69 13.84 -8.40 19.82
C ALA A 69 13.04 -7.13 19.47
N PHE A 70 12.78 -6.88 18.19
CA PHE A 70 12.02 -5.71 17.74
C PHE A 70 10.50 -5.85 17.90
N GLY A 71 9.99 -7.02 18.25
CA GLY A 71 8.55 -7.26 18.40
C GLY A 71 7.75 -7.12 17.09
N LEU A 72 8.41 -7.24 15.94
CA LEU A 72 7.81 -7.04 14.63
C LEU A 72 7.27 -8.34 14.04
N THR A 73 6.27 -8.19 13.18
CA THR A 73 5.77 -9.27 12.34
C THR A 73 6.11 -8.99 10.87
N PHE A 74 6.47 -10.03 10.13
CA PHE A 74 6.87 -9.95 8.73
C PHE A 74 5.97 -10.81 7.84
N TYR A 75 5.66 -10.33 6.63
CA TYR A 75 4.96 -11.09 5.60
C TYR A 75 5.72 -11.03 4.26
N PRO A 76 5.99 -12.17 3.62
CA PRO A 76 6.08 -13.51 4.24
C PRO A 76 7.17 -13.54 5.32
N ASP A 77 7.16 -14.59 6.15
CA ASP A 77 8.17 -14.74 7.20
C ASP A 77 9.57 -14.55 6.66
N SER A 78 10.35 -13.72 7.30
CA SER A 78 11.79 -13.34 7.22
C SER A 78 12.65 -13.84 6.02
N GLU A 79 12.05 -14.31 4.92
CA GLU A 79 12.75 -14.82 3.74
C GLU A 79 13.18 -13.72 2.75
N SER A 80 12.59 -12.52 2.86
CA SER A 80 12.90 -11.38 2.00
C SER A 80 13.96 -10.48 2.62
N GLU A 81 14.72 -9.78 1.79
CA GLU A 81 15.75 -8.85 2.28
C GLU A 81 15.16 -7.49 2.67
N LEU A 82 14.05 -7.06 2.06
CA LEU A 82 13.51 -5.71 2.17
C LEU A 82 12.01 -5.74 2.47
N TYR A 83 11.62 -4.97 3.48
CA TYR A 83 10.25 -4.88 3.94
C TYR A 83 9.81 -3.42 4.09
N TYR A 84 8.55 -3.16 3.83
CA TYR A 84 7.94 -1.86 4.05
C TYR A 84 6.75 -1.98 5.00
N VAL A 85 6.57 -0.98 5.87
CA VAL A 85 5.53 -0.97 6.90
C VAL A 85 4.12 -1.06 6.32
N ASP A 86 3.26 -1.88 6.92
CA ASP A 86 1.83 -1.90 6.63
C ASP A 86 1.20 -0.54 7.02
N PRO A 87 0.44 0.11 6.13
CA PRO A 87 -0.19 1.39 6.43
C PRO A 87 -1.23 1.33 7.56
N SER A 88 -1.71 0.15 7.90
CA SER A 88 -2.71 -0.07 8.95
C SER A 88 -2.12 -0.47 10.30
N ASP A 89 -0.92 -1.07 10.29
CA ASP A 89 -0.22 -1.59 11.46
C ASP A 89 1.27 -1.26 11.40
N ARG A 90 1.78 -0.55 12.41
CA ARG A 90 3.17 -0.07 12.43
C ARG A 90 4.18 -1.16 12.79
N ASP A 91 3.71 -2.25 13.40
CA ASP A 91 4.54 -3.35 13.84
C ASP A 91 4.51 -4.52 12.84
N HIS A 92 3.76 -4.35 11.75
CA HIS A 92 3.68 -5.31 10.65
C HIS A 92 4.39 -4.79 9.39
N TYR A 93 5.28 -5.61 8.84
CA TYR A 93 6.11 -5.28 7.70
C TYR A 93 5.92 -6.29 6.57
N ILE A 94 5.69 -5.79 5.37
CA ILE A 94 5.40 -6.58 4.18
C ILE A 94 6.60 -6.54 3.25
N ALA A 95 7.03 -7.69 2.73
CA ALA A 95 8.10 -7.78 1.75
C ALA A 95 7.82 -6.85 0.56
N LEU A 96 8.85 -6.12 0.13
CA LEU A 96 8.68 -5.02 -0.82
C LEU A 96 8.18 -5.48 -2.19
N ASP A 97 8.56 -6.68 -2.62
CA ASP A 97 8.11 -7.34 -3.85
C ASP A 97 6.66 -7.83 -3.79
N GLU A 98 6.16 -8.18 -2.59
CA GLU A 98 4.78 -8.60 -2.36
C GLU A 98 3.84 -7.45 -1.93
N TYR A 99 4.38 -6.28 -1.64
CA TYR A 99 3.67 -5.19 -0.95
C TYR A 99 2.33 -4.81 -1.59
N PHE A 100 2.31 -4.55 -2.89
CA PHE A 100 1.10 -4.11 -3.59
C PHE A 100 0.09 -5.23 -3.75
N ASN A 101 0.55 -6.47 -3.93
CA ASN A 101 -0.31 -7.65 -4.01
C ASN A 101 -0.95 -7.94 -2.65
N TYR A 102 -0.17 -7.91 -1.58
CA TYR A 102 -0.67 -8.07 -0.22
C TYR A 102 -1.77 -7.04 0.10
N LEU A 103 -1.51 -5.75 -0.15
CA LEU A 103 -2.49 -4.70 0.12
C LEU A 103 -3.77 -4.85 -0.73
N LYS A 104 -3.66 -5.32 -1.98
CA LYS A 104 -4.82 -5.62 -2.81
C LYS A 104 -5.69 -6.69 -2.14
N VAL A 105 -5.09 -7.82 -1.73
CA VAL A 105 -5.79 -8.94 -1.09
C VAL A 105 -6.40 -8.50 0.26
N ALA A 106 -5.64 -7.80 1.09
CA ALA A 106 -6.09 -7.32 2.39
C ALA A 106 -7.30 -6.38 2.28
N ARG A 107 -7.29 -5.46 1.31
CA ARG A 107 -8.43 -4.56 1.03
C ARG A 107 -9.66 -5.30 0.54
N VAL A 108 -9.50 -6.29 -0.34
CA VAL A 108 -10.62 -7.14 -0.78
C VAL A 108 -11.23 -7.89 0.40
N SER A 109 -10.39 -8.46 1.27
CA SER A 109 -10.83 -9.15 2.48
C SER A 109 -11.56 -8.21 3.46
N GLU A 110 -11.14 -6.95 3.58
CA GLU A 110 -11.86 -5.97 4.38
C GLU A 110 -13.22 -5.61 3.76
N LEU A 111 -13.32 -5.41 2.44
CA LEU A 111 -14.62 -5.16 1.77
C LEU A 111 -15.58 -6.34 1.97
N GLN A 112 -15.06 -7.57 1.92
CA GLN A 112 -15.80 -8.78 2.22
C GLN A 112 -16.33 -8.78 3.66
N LYS A 113 -15.47 -8.43 4.62
CA LYS A 113 -15.84 -8.32 6.03
C LYS A 113 -16.88 -7.22 6.28
N ILE A 114 -16.73 -6.06 5.64
CA ILE A 114 -17.70 -4.97 5.70
C ILE A 114 -19.07 -5.42 5.18
N ALA A 115 -19.13 -6.11 4.03
CA ALA A 115 -20.39 -6.64 3.49
C ALA A 115 -21.06 -7.60 4.47
N GLN A 116 -20.28 -8.52 5.03
CA GLN A 116 -20.77 -9.49 6.01
C GLN A 116 -21.30 -8.78 7.27
N ASP A 117 -20.55 -7.88 7.89
CA ASP A 117 -20.97 -7.19 9.11
C ASP A 117 -22.22 -6.33 8.89
N LEU A 118 -22.35 -5.70 7.71
CA LEU A 118 -23.53 -4.94 7.33
C LEU A 118 -24.75 -5.80 6.94
N GLY A 119 -24.62 -7.13 6.96
CA GLY A 119 -25.70 -8.06 6.69
C GLY A 119 -26.08 -8.15 5.22
N ALA A 120 -25.11 -8.06 4.32
CA ALA A 120 -25.32 -8.23 2.89
C ALA A 120 -25.87 -9.65 2.57
N LYS A 121 -26.71 -9.73 1.54
CA LYS A 121 -27.14 -11.00 0.93
C LYS A 121 -26.26 -11.39 -0.24
N HIS A 122 -25.75 -10.40 -0.97
CA HIS A 122 -24.79 -10.60 -2.04
C HIS A 122 -23.80 -9.44 -2.06
N PHE A 123 -22.56 -9.71 -2.40
CA PHE A 123 -21.60 -8.67 -2.80
C PHE A 123 -20.65 -9.20 -3.86
N ARG A 124 -20.13 -8.26 -4.65
CA ARG A 124 -19.11 -8.49 -5.64
C ARG A 124 -18.06 -7.38 -5.61
N VAL A 125 -16.79 -7.76 -5.63
CA VAL A 125 -15.65 -6.85 -5.81
C VAL A 125 -14.99 -7.16 -7.13
N THR A 126 -15.05 -6.24 -8.09
CA THR A 126 -14.38 -6.34 -9.38
C THR A 126 -13.16 -5.43 -9.39
N TYR A 127 -11.98 -6.01 -9.55
CA TYR A 127 -10.74 -5.25 -9.74
C TYR A 127 -10.64 -4.82 -11.20
N LYS A 128 -10.32 -3.54 -11.43
CA LYS A 128 -10.15 -2.94 -12.75
C LYS A 128 -8.85 -2.14 -12.80
N GLU A 129 -8.09 -2.28 -13.91
CA GLU A 129 -6.90 -1.47 -14.18
C GLU A 129 -7.02 -0.78 -15.53
N GLN A 130 -6.91 0.55 -15.57
CA GLN A 130 -6.97 1.34 -16.79
C GLN A 130 -5.69 1.24 -17.61
N LYS A 131 -5.81 1.28 -18.94
CA LYS A 131 -4.67 1.31 -19.86
C LYS A 131 -3.92 2.65 -19.75
N LYS A 132 -2.59 2.62 -19.81
CA LYS A 132 -1.74 3.84 -19.80
C LYS A 132 -2.11 4.84 -20.91
N SER A 133 -2.51 4.36 -22.09
CA SER A 133 -2.91 5.18 -23.21
C SER A 133 -4.20 5.98 -22.99
N PHE A 134 -5.07 5.50 -22.11
CA PHE A 134 -6.35 6.16 -21.82
C PHE A 134 -6.18 7.46 -21.02
N GLU A 135 -5.28 7.47 -20.02
CA GLU A 135 -4.97 8.69 -19.26
C GLU A 135 -4.39 9.80 -20.14
N ALA A 136 -3.50 9.45 -21.08
CA ALA A 136 -2.90 10.42 -21.99
C ALA A 136 -3.95 11.06 -22.92
N ASN A 137 -4.96 10.29 -23.35
CA ASN A 137 -6.05 10.80 -24.20
C ASN A 137 -7.07 11.61 -23.40
N ALA A 138 -7.42 11.19 -22.18
CA ALA A 138 -8.30 11.95 -21.29
C ALA A 138 -7.68 13.30 -20.90
N ALA A 139 -6.38 13.33 -20.56
CA ALA A 139 -5.66 14.57 -20.27
C ALA A 139 -5.60 15.50 -21.48
N LYS A 140 -5.38 14.98 -22.71
CA LYS A 140 -5.41 15.75 -23.96
C LYS A 140 -6.82 16.28 -24.27
N ALA A 141 -7.87 15.50 -24.02
CA ALA A 141 -9.26 15.91 -24.22
C ALA A 141 -9.65 17.05 -23.26
N ILE A 142 -9.22 17.00 -22.00
CA ILE A 142 -9.46 18.05 -21.00
C ILE A 142 -8.71 19.34 -21.36
N LEU A 143 -7.47 19.24 -21.85
CA LEU A 143 -6.71 20.40 -22.33
C LEU A 143 -7.29 20.99 -23.63
N GLY A 144 -7.77 20.14 -24.54
CA GLY A 144 -8.44 20.54 -25.75
C GLY A 144 -9.81 21.19 -25.53
N ALA A 145 -10.58 20.71 -24.55
CA ALA A 145 -11.89 21.25 -24.19
C ALA A 145 -11.82 22.63 -23.54
N LYS A 146 -10.73 22.96 -22.85
CA LYS A 146 -10.48 24.32 -22.33
C LYS A 146 -10.17 25.35 -23.42
N ALA A 147 -9.77 24.91 -24.62
CA ALA A 147 -9.47 25.79 -25.77
C ALA A 147 -10.68 26.05 -26.67
N GLN A 148 -11.75 25.28 -26.57
CA GLN A 148 -12.99 25.48 -27.33
C GLN A 148 -14.18 25.37 -26.37
N GLY A 149 -14.70 26.50 -25.93
CA GLY A 149 -15.94 26.59 -25.17
C GLY A 149 -17.13 26.05 -25.96
N LYS A 150 -17.51 24.80 -25.74
CA LYS A 150 -18.79 24.20 -26.16
C LYS A 150 -19.26 23.11 -25.22
N GLN A 151 -20.38 23.42 -24.60
CA GLN A 151 -21.54 22.63 -24.15
C GLN A 151 -21.38 21.14 -23.90
N SER A 152 -21.75 20.78 -22.66
CA SER A 152 -21.96 19.42 -22.14
C SER A 152 -22.98 18.64 -22.98
N GLY A 153 -22.55 17.57 -23.61
CA GLY A 153 -23.40 16.47 -24.04
C GLY A 153 -23.24 15.33 -23.05
N ASN A 154 -24.37 14.83 -22.53
CA ASN A 154 -24.41 13.57 -21.77
C ASN A 154 -23.89 12.45 -22.70
N ALA A 155 -22.69 11.96 -22.45
CA ALA A 155 -22.20 10.77 -23.11
C ALA A 155 -22.75 9.56 -22.34
N GLU A 156 -23.77 8.89 -22.88
CA GLU A 156 -24.09 7.53 -22.54
C GLU A 156 -22.88 6.66 -22.89
N TYR A 157 -22.13 6.26 -21.87
CA TYR A 157 -21.05 5.28 -22.04
C TYR A 157 -21.67 3.90 -22.25
N SER A 158 -21.68 3.43 -23.49
CA SER A 158 -22.08 2.06 -23.82
C SER A 158 -21.11 1.06 -23.17
N HIS A 159 -21.60 -0.08 -22.72
CA HIS A 159 -20.86 -1.15 -22.05
C HIS A 159 -19.60 -1.62 -22.84
N ASP A 160 -19.66 -1.56 -24.18
CA ASP A 160 -18.56 -1.95 -25.07
C ASP A 160 -17.39 -0.95 -25.09
N ALA A 161 -17.67 0.35 -24.88
CA ALA A 161 -16.62 1.36 -24.78
C ALA A 161 -15.84 1.24 -23.45
N GLN A 162 -16.46 0.75 -22.38
CA GLN A 162 -15.81 0.51 -21.11
C GLN A 162 -14.76 -0.60 -21.20
N SER A 163 -15.04 -1.72 -21.87
CA SER A 163 -14.10 -2.85 -21.97
C SER A 163 -12.80 -2.51 -22.69
N SER A 164 -12.83 -1.53 -23.62
CA SER A 164 -11.65 -1.09 -24.36
C SER A 164 -10.71 -0.18 -23.54
N ALA A 165 -11.19 0.42 -22.46
CA ALA A 165 -10.44 1.35 -21.60
C ALA A 165 -9.56 0.64 -20.56
N PHE A 166 -9.85 -0.63 -20.25
CA PHE A 166 -9.16 -1.40 -19.23
C PHE A 166 -8.13 -2.37 -19.81
N SER A 167 -6.99 -2.50 -19.12
CA SER A 167 -5.96 -3.52 -19.38
C SER A 167 -6.27 -4.81 -18.64
N LYS A 168 -6.96 -4.70 -17.51
CA LYS A 168 -7.32 -5.84 -16.67
C LYS A 168 -8.68 -5.61 -16.02
N ILE A 169 -9.53 -6.64 -16.03
CA ILE A 169 -10.78 -6.72 -15.28
C ILE A 169 -10.83 -8.14 -14.71
N GLU A 170 -10.99 -8.26 -13.39
CA GLU A 170 -11.13 -9.56 -12.73
C GLU A 170 -12.11 -9.47 -11.55
N ILE A 171 -12.90 -10.48 -11.32
CA ILE A 171 -13.69 -10.60 -10.09
C ILE A 171 -12.70 -10.99 -8.99
N ALA A 172 -12.47 -10.07 -8.07
CA ALA A 172 -11.54 -10.27 -6.97
C ALA A 172 -12.18 -11.02 -5.80
N ALA A 173 -13.49 -10.83 -5.57
CA ALA A 173 -14.30 -11.58 -4.63
C ALA A 173 -15.77 -11.50 -5.00
N GLU A 174 -16.51 -12.57 -4.76
CA GLU A 174 -17.97 -12.63 -4.87
C GLU A 174 -18.49 -13.60 -3.82
N MET A 175 -19.58 -13.24 -3.14
CA MET A 175 -20.17 -14.08 -2.10
C MET A 175 -21.67 -13.83 -1.99
N GLU A 176 -22.41 -14.91 -1.77
CA GLU A 176 -23.81 -14.90 -1.36
C GLU A 176 -23.93 -15.27 0.12
N CYS A 177 -24.78 -14.57 0.85
CA CYS A 177 -25.03 -14.76 2.27
C CYS A 177 -26.54 -14.80 2.57
N ILE A 178 -26.90 -15.32 3.73
CA ILE A 178 -28.32 -15.35 4.17
C ILE A 178 -28.83 -13.93 4.49
N GLY A 179 -27.89 -13.02 4.82
CA GLY A 179 -28.20 -11.71 5.39
C GLY A 179 -28.52 -11.79 6.88
N HIS A 180 -28.34 -10.68 7.58
CA HIS A 180 -28.68 -10.53 8.99
C HIS A 180 -28.87 -9.05 9.35
N LYS A 181 -29.26 -8.74 10.59
CA LYS A 181 -29.31 -7.38 11.07
C LYS A 181 -27.91 -6.76 11.03
N PRO A 182 -27.74 -5.56 10.45
CA PRO A 182 -26.42 -4.96 10.31
C PRO A 182 -25.75 -4.69 11.65
N VAL A 183 -24.43 -4.88 11.68
CA VAL A 183 -23.53 -4.55 12.79
C VAL A 183 -22.48 -3.60 12.25
N GLU A 184 -22.01 -2.66 13.08
CA GLU A 184 -20.98 -1.70 12.69
C GLU A 184 -19.65 -2.43 12.43
N PRO A 185 -19.07 -2.33 11.22
CA PRO A 185 -17.81 -2.99 10.88
C PRO A 185 -16.62 -2.27 11.48
N LYS A 186 -15.57 -3.02 11.85
CA LYS A 186 -14.27 -2.45 12.20
C LYS A 186 -13.49 -2.16 10.92
N LEU A 187 -13.30 -0.87 10.59
CA LEU A 187 -12.55 -0.44 9.43
C LEU A 187 -11.04 -0.37 9.72
N VAL A 188 -10.23 -0.83 8.77
CA VAL A 188 -8.76 -0.89 8.84
C VAL A 188 -8.14 -0.06 7.72
N TYR A 189 -8.21 -0.50 6.47
CA TYR A 189 -7.68 0.20 5.30
C TYR A 189 -8.62 1.30 4.80
N PHE A 190 -9.94 1.10 4.93
CA PHE A 190 -10.96 2.05 4.48
C PHE A 190 -11.47 2.98 5.59
N LYS A 191 -10.82 3.04 6.75
CA LYS A 191 -11.24 3.88 7.90
C LYS A 191 -11.36 5.39 7.61
N LYS A 192 -10.81 5.87 6.50
CA LYS A 192 -10.88 7.27 6.05
C LYS A 192 -11.54 7.42 4.67
N ASP A 193 -12.01 6.32 4.06
CA ASP A 193 -12.66 6.38 2.77
C ASP A 193 -14.10 6.91 2.93
N PRO A 194 -14.45 8.06 2.30
CA PRO A 194 -15.75 8.68 2.50
C PRO A 194 -16.92 7.86 1.93
N GLN A 195 -16.66 7.03 0.90
CA GLN A 195 -17.71 6.19 0.31
C GLN A 195 -18.06 5.03 1.24
N ILE A 196 -17.05 4.39 1.84
CA ILE A 196 -17.26 3.31 2.82
C ILE A 196 -17.88 3.84 4.10
N LEU A 197 -17.42 4.99 4.61
CA LEU A 197 -18.03 5.62 5.79
C LEU A 197 -19.51 5.95 5.53
N ASN A 198 -19.86 6.46 4.34
CA ASN A 198 -21.22 6.73 3.95
C ASN A 198 -22.06 5.44 3.80
N LEU A 199 -21.51 4.38 3.21
CA LEU A 199 -22.16 3.07 3.13
C LEU A 199 -22.57 2.56 4.52
N VAL A 200 -21.63 2.60 5.48
CA VAL A 200 -21.87 2.17 6.86
C VAL A 200 -23.00 3.00 7.50
N ALA A 201 -22.91 4.34 7.38
CA ALA A 201 -23.89 5.25 7.93
C ALA A 201 -25.30 5.04 7.35
N LEU A 202 -25.41 4.90 6.01
CA LEU A 202 -26.70 4.66 5.32
C LEU A 202 -27.28 3.30 5.70
N ARG A 203 -26.46 2.26 5.82
CA ARG A 203 -26.96 0.93 6.16
C ARG A 203 -27.42 0.81 7.62
N LEU A 204 -26.83 1.56 8.52
CA LEU A 204 -27.20 1.60 9.95
C LEU A 204 -28.31 2.62 10.26
N SER A 205 -28.81 3.37 9.26
CA SER A 205 -29.86 4.37 9.45
C SER A 205 -31.27 3.74 9.59
N ASP A 206 -32.24 4.56 10.00
CA ASP A 206 -33.66 4.14 10.10
C ASP A 206 -34.28 3.80 8.74
N ASN A 207 -33.71 4.31 7.64
CA ASN A 207 -34.08 3.94 6.27
C ASN A 207 -32.89 3.25 5.58
N PRO A 208 -32.66 1.96 5.87
CA PRO A 208 -31.44 1.28 5.48
C PRO A 208 -31.36 1.07 3.96
N LEU A 209 -30.15 1.28 3.44
CA LEU A 209 -29.79 1.02 2.07
C LEU A 209 -30.02 -0.47 1.71
N THR A 210 -30.53 -0.74 0.51
CA THR A 210 -30.79 -2.11 0.00
C THR A 210 -29.85 -2.55 -1.12
N HIS A 211 -29.32 -1.60 -1.90
CA HIS A 211 -28.38 -1.87 -2.99
C HIS A 211 -27.49 -0.67 -3.23
N GLN A 212 -26.21 -0.89 -3.54
CA GLN A 212 -25.28 0.17 -3.94
C GLN A 212 -24.11 -0.39 -4.73
N VAL A 213 -23.59 0.45 -5.65
CA VAL A 213 -22.33 0.22 -6.37
C VAL A 213 -21.39 1.40 -6.13
N TYR A 214 -20.15 1.11 -5.76
CA TYR A 214 -19.10 2.09 -5.53
C TYR A 214 -17.88 1.83 -6.42
N THR A 215 -17.18 2.90 -6.79
CA THR A 215 -15.86 2.82 -7.41
C THR A 215 -14.82 3.34 -6.42
N LEU A 216 -13.99 2.44 -5.89
CA LEU A 216 -13.00 2.72 -4.86
C LEU A 216 -11.61 2.76 -5.48
N ALA A 217 -11.00 3.94 -5.58
CA ALA A 217 -9.64 4.07 -6.11
C ALA A 217 -8.60 3.55 -5.12
N LEU A 218 -7.70 2.65 -5.57
CA LEU A 218 -6.68 2.07 -4.71
C LEU A 218 -5.64 3.10 -4.24
N SER A 219 -5.41 4.14 -5.02
CA SER A 219 -4.52 5.26 -4.68
C SER A 219 -4.97 6.07 -3.45
N ASN A 220 -6.26 6.02 -3.09
CA ASN A 220 -6.81 6.73 -1.93
C ASN A 220 -6.51 6.02 -0.61
N SER A 221 -6.25 4.73 -0.64
CA SER A 221 -5.83 3.99 0.52
C SER A 221 -4.32 4.17 0.74
N THR A 222 -3.92 4.28 1.99
CA THR A 222 -2.54 4.54 2.37
C THR A 222 -1.62 3.39 1.96
N GLY A 223 -0.68 3.64 1.07
CA GLY A 223 0.34 2.71 0.61
C GLY A 223 1.63 3.48 0.31
N ILE A 224 2.56 2.87 -0.43
CA ILE A 224 3.77 3.56 -0.89
C ILE A 224 3.37 4.62 -1.94
N LYS A 225 3.57 5.89 -1.61
CA LYS A 225 3.32 6.99 -2.54
C LYS A 225 4.41 7.02 -3.62
N VAL A 226 4.09 7.46 -4.83
CA VAL A 226 5.04 7.58 -5.95
C VAL A 226 6.32 8.32 -5.56
N LYS A 227 6.22 9.41 -4.77
CA LYS A 227 7.38 10.16 -4.27
C LYS A 227 8.30 9.31 -3.39
N ASP A 228 7.74 8.46 -2.53
CA ASP A 228 8.51 7.59 -1.64
C ASP A 228 9.07 6.40 -2.43
N ALA A 229 8.30 5.85 -3.38
CA ALA A 229 8.75 4.80 -4.29
C ALA A 229 10.00 5.19 -5.09
N ILE A 230 10.06 6.42 -5.64
CA ILE A 230 11.25 6.94 -6.32
C ILE A 230 12.48 6.95 -5.39
N LYS A 231 12.30 7.34 -4.13
CA LYS A 231 13.39 7.33 -3.15
C LYS A 231 13.84 5.90 -2.81
N ILE A 232 12.87 4.98 -2.69
CA ILE A 232 13.15 3.57 -2.44
C ILE A 232 13.97 3.01 -3.60
N ASP A 233 13.53 3.14 -4.85
CA ASP A 233 14.26 2.64 -6.02
C ASP A 233 15.68 3.23 -6.10
N ALA A 234 15.82 4.54 -5.81
CA ALA A 234 17.13 5.19 -5.78
C ALA A 234 18.04 4.66 -4.66
N ALA A 235 17.48 4.31 -3.49
CA ALA A 235 18.22 3.70 -2.39
C ALA A 235 18.64 2.26 -2.72
N LEU A 236 17.73 1.45 -3.28
CA LEU A 236 17.98 0.08 -3.72
C LEU A 236 19.11 0.01 -4.75
N ALA A 237 19.07 0.89 -5.75
CA ALA A 237 20.15 1.00 -6.75
C ALA A 237 21.51 1.30 -6.10
N SER A 238 21.54 2.14 -5.05
CA SER A 238 22.79 2.48 -4.33
C SER A 238 23.33 1.33 -3.48
N MET A 239 22.45 0.44 -3.01
CA MET A 239 22.81 -0.74 -2.21
C MET A 239 23.13 -1.97 -3.08
N LYS A 240 22.99 -1.87 -4.40
CA LYS A 240 23.10 -3.01 -5.35
C LYS A 240 22.10 -4.14 -5.06
N CYS A 241 21.01 -3.84 -4.37
CA CYS A 241 19.87 -4.73 -4.22
C CYS A 241 19.08 -4.69 -5.52
N ILE A 242 19.26 -5.68 -6.38
CA ILE A 242 18.61 -5.74 -7.70
C ILE A 242 17.34 -6.57 -7.56
N GLY A 243 16.20 -5.90 -7.39
CA GLY A 243 14.88 -6.49 -7.62
C GLY A 243 14.43 -6.24 -9.06
N ASN A 244 13.72 -7.19 -9.67
CA ASN A 244 13.25 -7.11 -11.06
C ASN A 244 12.09 -6.12 -11.28
N ALA A 245 11.43 -5.65 -10.24
CA ALA A 245 10.32 -4.70 -10.32
C ALA A 245 10.71 -3.37 -9.69
N THR A 246 10.47 -2.27 -10.38
CA THR A 246 10.64 -0.96 -9.78
C THR A 246 9.40 -0.62 -8.93
N VAL A 247 9.61 -0.32 -7.66
CA VAL A 247 8.55 0.10 -6.72
C VAL A 247 7.78 1.31 -7.29
N THR A 248 8.50 2.18 -7.98
CA THR A 248 7.93 3.35 -8.68
C THR A 248 6.90 2.95 -9.74
N SER A 249 7.16 1.92 -10.54
CA SER A 249 6.24 1.45 -11.57
C SER A 249 4.94 0.90 -10.96
N GLU A 250 5.03 0.14 -9.89
CA GLU A 250 3.87 -0.37 -9.16
C GLU A 250 3.07 0.75 -8.49
N ALA A 251 3.74 1.68 -7.80
CA ALA A 251 3.09 2.82 -7.17
C ALA A 251 2.38 3.74 -8.19
N GLN A 252 2.95 3.92 -9.39
CA GLN A 252 2.29 4.63 -10.49
C GLN A 252 1.08 3.86 -11.03
N SER A 253 1.17 2.52 -11.08
CA SER A 253 0.07 1.69 -11.54
C SER A 253 -1.12 1.73 -10.59
N GLU A 254 -0.91 1.89 -9.28
CA GLU A 254 -1.99 2.02 -8.29
C GLU A 254 -2.92 3.21 -8.57
N SER A 255 -2.44 4.30 -9.18
CA SER A 255 -3.29 5.44 -9.57
C SER A 255 -4.36 5.10 -10.62
N ARG A 256 -4.16 4.01 -11.36
CA ARG A 256 -5.03 3.52 -12.42
C ARG A 256 -5.86 2.29 -12.02
N ARG A 257 -5.70 1.83 -10.76
CA ARG A 257 -6.33 0.65 -10.20
C ARG A 257 -7.48 1.06 -9.30
N PHE A 258 -8.60 0.34 -9.40
CA PHE A 258 -9.75 0.56 -8.54
C PHE A 258 -10.58 -0.72 -8.38
N PHE A 259 -11.37 -0.74 -7.31
CA PHE A 259 -12.41 -1.74 -7.10
C PHE A 259 -13.76 -1.15 -7.49
N GLU A 260 -14.52 -1.89 -8.27
CA GLU A 260 -15.96 -1.72 -8.33
C GLU A 260 -16.55 -2.66 -7.29
N TYR A 261 -17.22 -2.08 -6.32
CA TYR A 261 -17.80 -2.78 -5.17
C TYR A 261 -19.31 -2.67 -5.23
N GLU A 262 -19.97 -3.79 -5.54
CA GLU A 262 -21.40 -3.96 -5.60
C GLU A 262 -21.87 -4.72 -4.37
N ILE A 263 -22.95 -4.26 -3.74
CA ILE A 263 -23.47 -4.83 -2.50
C ILE A 263 -25.00 -4.78 -2.47
N ASP A 264 -25.64 -5.91 -2.12
CA ASP A 264 -27.08 -6.11 -1.95
C ASP A 264 -27.38 -6.61 -0.53
N PHE A 265 -28.44 -6.03 0.07
CA PHE A 265 -28.84 -6.31 1.44
C PHE A 265 -30.19 -6.99 1.57
#